data_c91435baa8c1a5ab36165414155dd9b4
#
_entry.id   c91435baa8c1a5ab36165414155dd9b4
#
_cell.length_a   1.000
_cell.length_b   1.000
_cell.length_c   1.000
_cell.angle_alpha   90.00
_cell.angle_beta   90.00
_cell.angle_gamma   90.00
#
_symmetry.space_group_name_H-M   'P 1'
#
loop_
_entity.id
_entity.type
_entity.pdbx_description
1 polymer ?
#
loop_
_entity_poly.entity_id
_entity_poly.type
_entity_poly.pdbx_seq_one_letter_code
_entity_poly.pdbx_strand_id
1 'polypeptide(L)'
;ETWQGDGAGQWQGEDGGSETWTDEGSGTQTDPEGTVHQYNADGSGTVEGPDGNTETHNTDGSSSWNSPDGSSASLDADGSGTWTDADGSSGTDNADGSGSMNHTDGSSESWDTQGEHTLTDADGNVHSEGDFAAGEWDNADGSQDVMSADGSATHVEASGEVHEYSKDGGGMTT
;
A
#
# COMPACT_ATOMS: atom_id res chain seq x y z
N GLU A 1 -37.11 -18.55 -12.67
CA GLU A 1 -36.30 -19.57 -11.98
C GLU A 1 -36.41 -20.86 -12.73
N THR A 2 -35.31 -21.49 -13.08
CA THR A 2 -35.27 -22.82 -13.72
C THR A 2 -34.29 -23.71 -12.95
N TRP A 3 -34.77 -24.94 -12.65
CA TRP A 3 -34.00 -25.96 -11.96
C TRP A 3 -33.66 -27.09 -12.96
N GLN A 4 -32.42 -27.55 -12.88
CA GLN A 4 -32.03 -28.80 -13.55
C GLN A 4 -32.02 -29.92 -12.52
N GLY A 5 -32.31 -31.13 -12.94
CA GLY A 5 -32.49 -32.28 -12.03
C GLY A 5 -31.19 -32.75 -11.35
N ASP A 6 -30.05 -32.15 -11.68
CA ASP A 6 -28.72 -32.40 -11.13
C ASP A 6 -28.30 -31.40 -10.02
N GLY A 7 -29.15 -30.46 -9.65
CA GLY A 7 -28.83 -29.44 -8.62
C GLY A 7 -28.36 -28.11 -9.18
N ALA A 8 -28.02 -28.03 -10.46
CA ALA A 8 -27.70 -26.78 -11.14
C ALA A 8 -28.93 -25.95 -11.44
N GLY A 9 -28.81 -24.66 -11.59
CA GLY A 9 -29.93 -23.80 -11.91
C GLY A 9 -29.54 -22.37 -12.29
N GLN A 10 -30.60 -21.62 -12.59
CA GLN A 10 -30.47 -20.19 -12.84
C GLN A 10 -31.72 -19.45 -12.35
N TRP A 11 -31.49 -18.21 -11.96
CA TRP A 11 -32.52 -17.26 -11.57
C TRP A 11 -32.30 -15.92 -12.28
N GLN A 12 -33.40 -15.22 -12.57
CA GLN A 12 -33.37 -13.85 -13.06
C GLN A 12 -34.47 -13.03 -12.40
N GLY A 13 -34.09 -11.88 -11.86
CA GLY A 13 -34.98 -10.90 -11.25
C GLY A 13 -35.59 -9.94 -12.28
N GLU A 14 -36.73 -9.36 -11.95
CA GLU A 14 -37.37 -8.28 -12.73
C GLU A 14 -36.59 -6.98 -12.70
N ASP A 15 -35.72 -6.81 -11.69
CA ASP A 15 -34.83 -5.68 -11.47
C ASP A 15 -33.52 -5.76 -12.29
N GLY A 16 -33.33 -6.85 -13.03
CA GLY A 16 -32.14 -7.09 -13.85
C GLY A 16 -31.09 -7.98 -13.20
N GLY A 17 -31.22 -8.27 -11.92
CA GLY A 17 -30.32 -9.20 -11.22
C GLY A 17 -30.46 -10.62 -11.76
N SER A 18 -29.37 -11.39 -11.73
CA SER A 18 -29.36 -12.78 -12.18
C SER A 18 -28.35 -13.63 -11.39
N GLU A 19 -28.62 -14.92 -11.32
CA GLU A 19 -27.75 -15.90 -10.70
C GLU A 19 -27.72 -17.19 -11.48
N THR A 20 -26.57 -17.83 -11.59
CA THR A 20 -26.37 -19.17 -12.10
C THR A 20 -25.52 -19.96 -11.11
N TRP A 21 -25.85 -21.22 -10.93
CA TRP A 21 -25.10 -22.13 -10.07
C TRP A 21 -25.02 -23.53 -10.67
N THR A 22 -23.92 -24.20 -10.35
CA THR A 22 -23.66 -25.60 -10.70
C THR A 22 -23.98 -26.52 -9.53
N ASP A 23 -24.11 -27.80 -9.80
CA ASP A 23 -24.25 -28.84 -8.77
C ASP A 23 -23.01 -28.98 -7.88
N GLU A 24 -21.84 -28.54 -8.36
CA GLU A 24 -20.59 -28.53 -7.63
C GLU A 24 -20.44 -27.32 -6.70
N GLY A 25 -21.39 -26.38 -6.72
CA GLY A 25 -21.40 -25.21 -5.83
C GLY A 25 -20.62 -24.00 -6.34
N SER A 26 -20.25 -23.97 -7.61
CA SER A 26 -19.75 -22.75 -8.26
C SER A 26 -20.88 -21.99 -8.95
N GLY A 27 -20.69 -20.70 -9.18
CA GLY A 27 -21.70 -19.90 -9.83
C GLY A 27 -21.28 -18.47 -10.14
N THR A 28 -22.25 -17.75 -10.72
CA THR A 28 -22.10 -16.33 -11.02
C THR A 28 -23.39 -15.63 -10.60
N GLN A 29 -23.25 -14.54 -9.87
CA GLN A 29 -24.33 -13.63 -9.54
C GLN A 29 -24.04 -12.27 -10.18
N THR A 30 -25.05 -11.68 -10.81
CA THR A 30 -25.02 -10.29 -11.26
C THR A 30 -26.10 -9.53 -10.52
N ASP A 31 -25.75 -8.45 -9.84
CA ASP A 31 -26.73 -7.60 -9.18
C ASP A 31 -27.39 -6.62 -10.15
N PRO A 32 -28.46 -5.91 -9.75
CA PRO A 32 -29.13 -4.94 -10.60
C PRO A 32 -28.26 -3.75 -11.03
N GLU A 33 -27.23 -3.43 -10.27
CA GLU A 33 -26.27 -2.36 -10.50
C GLU A 33 -25.20 -2.76 -11.51
N GLY A 34 -25.10 -4.06 -11.82
CA GLY A 34 -24.17 -4.63 -12.81
C GLY A 34 -22.88 -5.20 -12.22
N THR A 35 -22.76 -5.28 -10.89
CA THR A 35 -21.65 -6.01 -10.26
C THR A 35 -21.77 -7.49 -10.52
N VAL A 36 -20.67 -8.12 -10.92
CA VAL A 36 -20.60 -9.55 -11.18
C VAL A 36 -19.77 -10.24 -10.11
N HIS A 37 -20.38 -11.17 -9.40
CA HIS A 37 -19.73 -12.05 -8.44
C HIS A 37 -19.56 -13.43 -9.06
N GLN A 38 -18.34 -13.93 -9.12
CA GLN A 38 -18.05 -15.32 -9.48
C GLN A 38 -17.52 -16.03 -8.25
N TYR A 39 -18.09 -17.18 -7.93
CA TYR A 39 -17.66 -18.00 -6.82
C TYR A 39 -17.38 -19.42 -7.30
N ASN A 40 -16.30 -19.98 -6.81
CA ASN A 40 -15.88 -21.33 -7.10
C ASN A 40 -16.26 -22.28 -5.96
N ALA A 41 -16.42 -23.57 -6.29
CA ALA A 41 -16.75 -24.59 -5.30
C ALA A 41 -15.72 -24.73 -4.17
N ASP A 42 -14.50 -24.29 -4.38
CA ASP A 42 -13.42 -24.30 -3.40
C ASP A 42 -13.43 -23.10 -2.45
N GLY A 43 -14.34 -22.15 -2.66
CA GLY A 43 -14.49 -20.94 -1.85
C GLY A 43 -13.66 -19.74 -2.34
N SER A 44 -12.91 -19.88 -3.43
CA SER A 44 -12.32 -18.73 -4.12
C SER A 44 -13.35 -18.01 -4.99
N GLY A 45 -13.05 -16.77 -5.39
CA GLY A 45 -13.97 -16.04 -6.25
C GLY A 45 -13.42 -14.71 -6.72
N THR A 46 -14.20 -14.08 -7.61
CA THR A 46 -13.92 -12.73 -8.10
C THR A 46 -15.16 -11.86 -8.03
N VAL A 47 -14.96 -10.57 -7.83
CA VAL A 47 -15.99 -9.54 -7.94
C VAL A 47 -15.54 -8.54 -8.99
N GLU A 48 -16.40 -8.22 -9.93
CA GLU A 48 -16.16 -7.19 -10.94
C GLU A 48 -17.28 -6.16 -10.86
N GLY A 49 -16.90 -4.93 -10.50
CA GLY A 49 -17.82 -3.79 -10.46
C GLY A 49 -18.16 -3.25 -11.84
N PRO A 50 -19.27 -2.52 -12.00
CA PRO A 50 -19.69 -1.90 -13.26
C PRO A 50 -18.69 -0.81 -13.73
N ASP A 51 -17.85 -0.32 -12.87
CA ASP A 51 -16.76 0.62 -13.13
C ASP A 51 -15.48 -0.09 -13.62
N GLY A 52 -15.48 -1.43 -13.67
CA GLY A 52 -14.36 -2.27 -14.09
C GLY A 52 -13.34 -2.55 -13.01
N ASN A 53 -13.58 -2.14 -11.75
CA ASN A 53 -12.78 -2.61 -10.63
C ASN A 53 -12.98 -4.11 -10.44
N THR A 54 -11.89 -4.82 -10.18
CA THR A 54 -11.92 -6.27 -9.94
C THR A 54 -11.29 -6.60 -8.60
N GLU A 55 -11.88 -7.54 -7.89
CA GLU A 55 -11.34 -8.12 -6.67
C GLU A 55 -11.32 -9.65 -6.79
N THR A 56 -10.24 -10.26 -6.35
CA THR A 56 -10.06 -11.71 -6.36
C THR A 56 -9.77 -12.18 -4.94
N HIS A 57 -10.47 -13.20 -4.50
CA HIS A 57 -10.24 -13.87 -3.21
C HIS A 57 -9.80 -15.32 -3.46
N ASN A 58 -8.70 -15.72 -2.86
CA ASN A 58 -8.17 -17.07 -2.95
C ASN A 58 -8.50 -17.90 -1.70
N THR A 59 -8.47 -19.21 -1.85
CA THR A 59 -8.77 -20.15 -0.74
C THR A 59 -7.74 -20.12 0.38
N ASP A 60 -6.54 -19.64 0.13
CA ASP A 60 -5.47 -19.51 1.12
C ASP A 60 -5.58 -18.24 1.96
N GLY A 61 -6.58 -17.39 1.67
CA GLY A 61 -6.82 -16.11 2.34
C GLY A 61 -6.12 -14.93 1.70
N SER A 62 -5.34 -15.15 0.64
CA SER A 62 -4.79 -14.05 -0.16
C SER A 62 -5.87 -13.41 -1.03
N SER A 63 -5.67 -12.14 -1.38
CA SER A 63 -6.57 -11.40 -2.27
C SER A 63 -5.81 -10.42 -3.16
N SER A 64 -6.46 -9.98 -4.22
CA SER A 64 -5.94 -8.90 -5.06
C SER A 64 -7.07 -8.01 -5.55
N TRP A 65 -6.74 -6.74 -5.73
CA TRP A 65 -7.64 -5.74 -6.26
C TRP A 65 -6.96 -5.01 -7.43
N ASN A 66 -7.71 -4.70 -8.47
CA ASN A 66 -7.24 -3.95 -9.63
C ASN A 66 -8.30 -2.95 -10.07
N SER A 67 -7.87 -1.76 -10.47
CA SER A 67 -8.71 -0.71 -11.02
C SER A 67 -8.30 -0.36 -12.45
N PRO A 68 -9.26 0.05 -13.31
CA PRO A 68 -8.96 0.50 -14.68
C PRO A 68 -8.07 1.74 -14.77
N ASP A 69 -7.94 2.50 -13.68
CA ASP A 69 -7.02 3.65 -13.62
C ASP A 69 -5.55 3.25 -13.47
N GLY A 70 -5.27 1.96 -13.30
CA GLY A 70 -3.94 1.40 -13.11
C GLY A 70 -3.56 1.13 -11.66
N SER A 71 -4.40 1.52 -10.70
CA SER A 71 -4.17 1.18 -9.30
C SER A 71 -4.39 -0.31 -9.08
N SER A 72 -3.62 -0.89 -8.18
CA SER A 72 -3.73 -2.31 -7.82
C SER A 72 -3.20 -2.56 -6.41
N ALA A 73 -3.68 -3.62 -5.79
CA ALA A 73 -3.15 -4.12 -4.53
C ALA A 73 -3.20 -5.64 -4.49
N SER A 74 -2.27 -6.24 -3.78
CA SER A 74 -2.30 -7.65 -3.41
C SER A 74 -2.05 -7.81 -1.93
N LEU A 75 -2.74 -8.73 -1.31
CA LEU A 75 -2.59 -9.12 0.08
C LEU A 75 -2.32 -10.62 0.13
N ASP A 76 -1.21 -11.01 0.72
CA ASP A 76 -0.86 -12.40 0.93
C ASP A 76 -1.53 -12.95 2.20
N ALA A 77 -1.62 -14.28 2.30
CA ALA A 77 -2.28 -14.96 3.41
C ALA A 77 -1.62 -14.69 4.78
N ASP A 78 -0.38 -14.25 4.82
CA ASP A 78 0.36 -13.89 6.03
C ASP A 78 0.17 -12.43 6.45
N GLY A 79 -0.61 -11.66 5.67
CA GLY A 79 -0.89 -10.25 5.91
C GLY A 79 0.11 -9.29 5.30
N SER A 80 1.12 -9.78 4.58
CA SER A 80 1.96 -8.94 3.73
C SER A 80 1.23 -8.56 2.44
N GLY A 81 1.67 -7.49 1.79
CA GLY A 81 1.04 -7.08 0.55
C GLY A 81 1.87 -6.06 -0.23
N THR A 82 1.40 -5.79 -1.43
CA THR A 82 1.95 -4.75 -2.31
C THR A 82 0.81 -3.92 -2.88
N TRP A 83 1.09 -2.67 -3.18
CA TRP A 83 0.14 -1.79 -3.84
C TRP A 83 0.83 -0.88 -4.86
N THR A 84 0.06 -0.43 -5.81
CA THR A 84 0.46 0.56 -6.81
C THR A 84 -0.69 1.52 -7.01
N ASP A 85 -0.43 2.81 -6.97
CA ASP A 85 -1.41 3.85 -7.24
C ASP A 85 -1.47 4.19 -8.73
N ALA A 86 -2.54 4.87 -9.15
CA ALA A 86 -2.76 5.31 -10.52
C ALA A 86 -1.66 6.25 -11.05
N ASP A 87 -0.98 6.97 -10.16
CA ASP A 87 0.15 7.83 -10.53
C ASP A 87 1.46 7.05 -10.73
N GLY A 88 1.50 5.76 -10.35
CA GLY A 88 2.66 4.89 -10.43
C GLY A 88 3.49 4.80 -9.15
N SER A 89 3.09 5.49 -8.09
CA SER A 89 3.63 5.25 -6.74
C SER A 89 3.32 3.83 -6.32
N SER A 90 4.21 3.19 -5.58
CA SER A 90 4.03 1.79 -5.17
C SER A 90 4.63 1.54 -3.79
N GLY A 91 4.13 0.54 -3.11
CA GLY A 91 4.63 0.16 -1.80
C GLY A 91 4.48 -1.31 -1.49
N THR A 92 5.12 -1.68 -0.39
CA THR A 92 5.05 -3.01 0.21
C THR A 92 4.81 -2.88 1.70
N ASP A 93 3.89 -3.70 2.21
CA ASP A 93 3.66 -3.90 3.63
C ASP A 93 4.06 -5.32 3.98
N ASN A 94 4.97 -5.50 4.94
CA ASN A 94 5.40 -6.81 5.39
C ASN A 94 4.54 -7.28 6.56
N ALA A 95 4.39 -8.59 6.72
CA ALA A 95 3.62 -9.19 7.80
C ALA A 95 4.13 -8.84 9.20
N ASP A 96 5.37 -8.39 9.33
CA ASP A 96 5.97 -7.96 10.59
C ASP A 96 5.73 -6.48 10.92
N GLY A 97 5.03 -5.75 10.06
CA GLY A 97 4.70 -4.34 10.20
C GLY A 97 5.75 -3.37 9.64
N SER A 98 6.85 -3.87 9.10
CA SER A 98 7.77 -3.06 8.30
C SER A 98 7.22 -2.85 6.88
N GLY A 99 7.76 -1.88 6.15
CA GLY A 99 7.31 -1.64 4.78
C GLY A 99 8.14 -0.62 4.04
N SER A 100 7.72 -0.33 2.82
CA SER A 100 8.36 0.69 1.97
C SER A 100 7.38 1.29 0.97
N MET A 101 7.67 2.51 0.55
CA MET A 101 6.95 3.24 -0.48
C MET A 101 7.95 3.86 -1.45
N ASN A 102 7.64 3.82 -2.74
CA ASN A 102 8.38 4.51 -3.79
C ASN A 102 7.43 5.50 -4.47
N HIS A 103 7.87 6.73 -4.57
CA HIS A 103 7.14 7.80 -5.24
C HIS A 103 7.60 7.98 -6.68
N THR A 104 6.74 8.52 -7.52
CA THR A 104 7.03 8.76 -8.95
C THR A 104 8.07 9.83 -9.19
N ASP A 105 8.35 10.69 -8.22
CA ASP A 105 9.41 11.69 -8.29
C ASP A 105 10.81 11.12 -8.01
N GLY A 106 10.88 9.82 -7.66
CA GLY A 106 12.10 9.12 -7.35
C GLY A 106 12.47 9.10 -5.87
N SER A 107 11.67 9.75 -5.02
CA SER A 107 11.82 9.62 -3.56
C SER A 107 11.26 8.29 -3.08
N SER A 108 11.71 7.86 -1.90
CA SER A 108 11.24 6.62 -1.28
C SER A 108 11.21 6.72 0.23
N GLU A 109 10.30 5.98 0.84
CA GLU A 109 10.21 5.81 2.28
C GLU A 109 10.33 4.34 2.65
N SER A 110 10.89 4.08 3.82
CA SER A 110 10.83 2.76 4.44
C SER A 110 10.66 2.90 5.95
N TRP A 111 10.01 1.94 6.55
CA TRP A 111 9.84 1.85 8.00
C TRP A 111 10.12 0.43 8.47
N ASP A 112 10.74 0.34 9.63
CA ASP A 112 11.04 -0.93 10.26
C ASP A 112 9.96 -1.35 11.28
N THR A 113 10.16 -2.50 11.91
CA THR A 113 9.26 -3.06 12.93
C THR A 113 9.23 -2.27 14.24
N GLN A 114 10.17 -1.35 14.45
CA GLN A 114 10.24 -0.45 15.59
C GLN A 114 9.55 0.88 15.30
N GLY A 115 9.18 1.14 14.05
CA GLY A 115 8.59 2.38 13.59
C GLY A 115 9.64 3.45 13.25
N GLU A 116 10.90 3.05 13.07
CA GLU A 116 11.90 3.95 12.50
C GLU A 116 11.62 4.16 11.02
N HIS A 117 11.55 5.43 10.62
CA HIS A 117 11.34 5.83 9.24
C HIS A 117 12.65 6.33 8.63
N THR A 118 12.86 5.93 7.38
CA THR A 118 13.91 6.47 6.52
C THR A 118 13.25 7.02 5.27
N LEU A 119 13.48 8.29 4.99
CA LEU A 119 13.08 8.96 3.76
C LEU A 119 14.32 9.18 2.90
N THR A 120 14.28 8.79 1.64
CA THR A 120 15.27 9.18 0.64
C THR A 120 14.59 10.08 -0.37
N ASP A 121 15.05 11.31 -0.51
CA ASP A 121 14.49 12.22 -1.49
C ASP A 121 14.95 11.89 -2.93
N ALA A 122 14.35 12.56 -3.93
CA ALA A 122 14.65 12.34 -5.33
C ALA A 122 16.11 12.68 -5.73
N ASP A 123 16.79 13.48 -4.93
CA ASP A 123 18.20 13.84 -5.11
C ASP A 123 19.15 12.84 -4.43
N GLY A 124 18.61 11.91 -3.66
CA GLY A 124 19.36 10.88 -2.94
C GLY A 124 19.80 11.26 -1.53
N ASN A 125 19.26 12.35 -0.98
CA ASN A 125 19.49 12.67 0.42
C ASN A 125 18.68 11.72 1.31
N VAL A 126 19.31 11.20 2.35
CA VAL A 126 18.71 10.24 3.28
C VAL A 126 18.39 10.95 4.59
N HIS A 127 17.15 10.81 5.01
CA HIS A 127 16.60 11.36 6.24
C HIS A 127 16.13 10.20 7.12
N SER A 128 16.77 10.02 8.27
CA SER A 128 16.39 8.96 9.22
C SER A 128 15.81 9.59 10.48
N GLU A 129 14.62 9.15 10.87
CA GLU A 129 13.99 9.57 12.11
C GLU A 129 13.86 8.38 13.06
N GLY A 130 14.64 8.41 14.14
CA GLY A 130 14.42 7.58 15.32
C GLY A 130 13.63 8.37 16.35
N ASP A 131 12.45 7.88 16.76
CA ASP A 131 11.60 8.51 17.77
C ASP A 131 11.32 10.00 17.49
N PHE A 132 10.38 10.35 16.67
CA PHE A 132 9.81 11.67 16.25
C PHE A 132 10.31 12.99 16.90
N ALA A 133 11.35 12.95 17.72
CA ALA A 133 11.94 14.05 18.44
C ALA A 133 13.44 14.31 18.11
N ALA A 134 14.05 13.44 17.33
CA ALA A 134 15.45 13.58 16.92
C ALA A 134 15.63 12.94 15.55
N GLY A 135 16.50 13.46 14.71
CA GLY A 135 16.79 12.96 13.37
C GLY A 135 18.21 13.29 12.94
N GLU A 136 18.76 12.47 12.06
CA GLU A 136 20.05 12.68 11.41
C GLU A 136 19.85 12.57 9.91
N TRP A 137 20.36 13.52 9.15
CA TRP A 137 20.21 13.64 7.70
C TRP A 137 21.58 13.71 7.05
N ASP A 138 21.89 12.79 6.16
CA ASP A 138 23.06 12.83 5.30
C ASP A 138 22.65 13.39 3.93
N ASN A 139 23.14 14.59 3.61
CA ASN A 139 22.82 15.25 2.35
C ASN A 139 23.74 14.75 1.21
N ALA A 140 23.23 14.76 -0.03
CA ALA A 140 23.97 14.29 -1.21
C ALA A 140 25.24 15.11 -1.50
N ASP A 141 25.33 16.35 -1.03
CA ASP A 141 26.51 17.20 -1.12
C ASP A 141 27.60 16.87 -0.07
N GLY A 142 27.32 15.90 0.81
CA GLY A 142 28.20 15.46 1.87
C GLY A 142 28.10 16.29 3.16
N SER A 143 27.11 17.17 3.26
CA SER A 143 26.75 17.81 4.53
C SER A 143 25.87 16.89 5.36
N GLN A 144 25.78 17.17 6.67
CA GLN A 144 24.99 16.38 7.60
C GLN A 144 24.20 17.31 8.54
N ASP A 145 22.95 16.98 8.77
CA ASP A 145 22.09 17.65 9.75
C ASP A 145 21.74 16.67 10.88
N VAL A 146 21.78 17.14 12.09
CA VAL A 146 21.36 16.40 13.29
C VAL A 146 20.40 17.25 14.09
N MET A 147 19.19 16.75 14.32
CA MET A 147 18.23 17.37 15.22
C MET A 147 18.10 16.53 16.49
N SER A 148 18.17 17.16 17.62
CA SER A 148 18.05 16.51 18.92
C SER A 148 16.62 16.60 19.45
N ALA A 149 16.24 15.65 20.32
CA ALA A 149 14.91 15.59 20.95
C ALA A 149 14.55 16.83 21.79
N ASP A 150 15.53 17.64 22.19
CA ASP A 150 15.32 18.89 22.93
C ASP A 150 15.07 20.09 22.02
N GLY A 151 15.11 19.90 20.68
CA GLY A 151 14.92 20.93 19.67
C GLY A 151 16.19 21.70 19.30
N SER A 152 17.38 21.27 19.77
CA SER A 152 18.65 21.75 19.24
C SER A 152 18.98 21.07 17.91
N ALA A 153 19.75 21.71 17.05
CA ALA A 153 20.20 21.17 15.78
C ALA A 153 21.68 21.46 15.53
N THR A 154 22.31 20.56 14.78
CA THR A 154 23.69 20.74 14.31
C THR A 154 23.70 20.52 12.80
N HIS A 155 24.24 21.45 12.04
CA HIS A 155 24.53 21.28 10.63
C HIS A 155 26.06 21.23 10.45
N VAL A 156 26.52 20.16 9.79
CA VAL A 156 27.92 19.96 9.44
C VAL A 156 28.05 20.08 7.92
N GLU A 157 28.71 21.10 7.46
CA GLU A 157 28.96 21.30 6.05
C GLU A 157 29.91 20.22 5.49
N ALA A 158 29.82 19.92 4.19
CA ALA A 158 30.77 19.04 3.50
C ALA A 158 32.24 19.51 3.63
N SER A 159 32.47 20.78 3.91
CA SER A 159 33.78 21.38 4.23
C SER A 159 34.30 20.99 5.60
N GLY A 160 33.44 20.51 6.49
CA GLY A 160 33.71 20.24 7.90
C GLY A 160 33.41 21.43 8.83
N GLU A 161 32.85 22.55 8.34
CA GLU A 161 32.35 23.64 9.18
C GLU A 161 31.10 23.17 9.92
N VAL A 162 31.00 23.50 11.21
CA VAL A 162 29.91 23.06 12.10
C VAL A 162 29.10 24.27 12.58
N HIS A 163 27.79 24.19 12.37
CA HIS A 163 26.81 25.17 12.83
C HIS A 163 25.92 24.52 13.89
N GLU A 164 25.97 25.03 15.11
CA GLU A 164 25.13 24.56 16.21
C GLU A 164 24.00 25.56 16.47
N TYR A 165 22.78 25.07 16.59
CA TYR A 165 21.58 25.84 16.87
C TYR A 165 20.96 25.35 18.17
N SER A 166 20.81 26.25 19.15
CA SER A 166 20.09 25.92 20.37
C SER A 166 18.58 26.09 20.18
N LYS A 167 17.81 25.37 20.96
CA LYS A 167 16.33 25.47 20.97
C LYS A 167 15.78 26.89 21.21
N ASP A 168 16.57 27.75 21.80
CA ASP A 168 16.22 29.15 22.13
C ASP A 168 16.63 30.15 21.02
N GLY A 169 17.09 29.64 19.86
CA GLY A 169 17.42 30.42 18.67
C GLY A 169 18.83 31.02 18.69
N GLY A 170 19.70 30.62 19.61
CA GLY A 170 21.13 30.96 19.61
C GLY A 170 21.88 30.01 18.66
N GLY A 171 22.73 30.55 17.78
CA GLY A 171 23.59 29.75 16.89
C GLY A 171 25.07 30.07 17.14
N MET A 172 25.94 29.08 16.94
CA MET A 172 27.39 29.21 16.98
C MET A 172 27.98 28.49 15.76
N THR A 173 28.94 29.13 15.10
CA THR A 173 29.71 28.55 14.00
C THR A 173 31.14 28.33 14.46
N THR A 174 31.70 27.14 14.25
CA THR A 174 33.11 26.82 14.59
C THR A 174 33.81 26.16 13.40
#